data_1e9a4a47e9eafa36c43f7fad15ab7047
#
_entry.id   1e9a4a47e9eafa36c43f7fad15ab7047
#
_cell.length_a   1.000
_cell.length_b   1.000
_cell.length_c   1.000
_cell.angle_alpha   90.00
_cell.angle_beta   90.00
_cell.angle_gamma   90.00
#
_symmetry.space_group_name_H-M   'P 1'
#
loop_
_entity.id
_entity.type
_entity.pdbx_description
1 polymer ?
#
loop_
_entity_poly.entity_id
_entity_poly.type
_entity_poly.pdbx_seq_one_letter_code
_entity_poly.pdbx_strand_id
1 'polypeptide(L)'
;IAELTLSRNTHGNSGWTVADITWIIRIISMVVIFIPVLATWRGIFQGYKSMGPTAVSEVTEQIARIVFILVGSYLTLNVFGGTVLQANGIATFAAAIGAIAGILTLWYYWIKRRKNIKKMVDSDTANLNVSYGKMYKEIIAYSIPFVIVSLNFPLFNLVDQFTHNGALNLVGVKPGLQDIFFNMLNMSTNKIVMIPTSLSAGFAVSLIPFITKTYEEGRYAEMHRQIRTSIGVLMFITVPASIGIMALAQPLFTVFYGFDPVVHGHDPNFDGSRLLFYYAPVAILISLLSVTASM
;
A
#
# COMPACT_ATOMS: atom_id res chain seq x y z
N ILE A 1 -6.74 -6.56 20.45
CA ILE A 1 -5.89 -6.83 19.27
C ILE A 1 -4.44 -7.01 19.74
N ALA A 2 -3.82 -6.06 20.46
CA ALA A 2 -2.44 -6.17 20.94
C ALA A 2 -2.19 -7.43 21.79
N GLU A 3 -3.11 -7.78 22.69
CA GLU A 3 -3.04 -9.02 23.47
C GLU A 3 -3.17 -10.28 22.59
N LEU A 4 -4.00 -10.23 21.55
CA LEU A 4 -4.23 -11.36 20.64
C LEU A 4 -3.04 -11.61 19.72
N THR A 5 -2.32 -10.56 19.32
CA THR A 5 -1.11 -10.68 18.52
C THR A 5 0.08 -11.17 19.33
N LEU A 6 0.22 -10.71 20.58
CA LEU A 6 1.32 -11.15 21.44
C LEU A 6 1.07 -12.47 22.15
N SER A 7 -0.14 -12.81 22.57
CA SER A 7 -0.43 -14.07 23.27
C SER A 7 -0.18 -15.31 22.41
N ARG A 8 -0.20 -15.17 21.09
CA ARG A 8 0.19 -16.24 20.15
C ARG A 8 1.68 -16.21 19.77
N ASN A 9 2.36 -15.06 19.95
CA ASN A 9 3.79 -14.91 19.67
C ASN A 9 4.67 -15.00 20.93
N THR A 10 4.13 -15.41 22.09
CA THR A 10 4.83 -15.41 23.39
C THR A 10 6.01 -16.40 23.50
N HIS A 11 6.38 -17.07 22.42
CA HIS A 11 7.59 -17.88 22.37
C HIS A 11 8.73 -17.26 21.54
N GLY A 12 8.51 -16.11 20.92
CA GLY A 12 9.55 -15.33 20.24
C GLY A 12 10.05 -14.21 21.16
N ASN A 13 11.35 -14.09 21.28
CA ASN A 13 12.07 -13.03 22.02
C ASN A 13 11.94 -11.66 21.28
N SER A 14 10.75 -11.29 20.84
CA SER A 14 10.49 -9.94 20.37
C SER A 14 10.50 -9.06 21.62
N GLY A 15 11.52 -8.23 21.81
CA GLY A 15 11.68 -7.36 22.98
C GLY A 15 10.57 -6.29 23.16
N TRP A 16 9.41 -6.51 22.56
CA TRP A 16 8.25 -5.62 22.60
C TRP A 16 7.21 -6.09 23.62
N THR A 17 6.76 -5.19 24.47
CA THR A 17 5.71 -5.47 25.45
C THR A 17 4.31 -5.19 24.85
N VAL A 18 3.27 -5.74 25.49
CA VAL A 18 1.86 -5.43 25.15
C VAL A 18 1.60 -3.91 25.21
N ALA A 19 2.22 -3.23 26.18
CA ALA A 19 2.11 -1.79 26.34
C ALA A 19 2.67 -1.02 25.13
N ASP A 20 3.82 -1.45 24.61
CA ASP A 20 4.50 -0.84 23.46
C ASP A 20 3.63 -0.93 22.19
N ILE A 21 3.10 -2.12 21.93
CA ILE A 21 2.21 -2.34 20.78
C ILE A 21 0.90 -1.55 20.95
N THR A 22 0.34 -1.52 22.14
CA THR A 22 -0.88 -0.74 22.44
C THR A 22 -0.65 0.75 22.19
N TRP A 23 0.52 1.27 22.55
CA TRP A 23 0.87 2.66 22.32
C TRP A 23 0.95 2.99 20.81
N ILE A 24 1.59 2.12 20.00
CA ILE A 24 1.65 2.26 18.54
C ILE A 24 0.24 2.20 17.92
N ILE A 25 -0.61 1.26 18.37
CA ILE A 25 -1.99 1.15 17.87
C ILE A 25 -2.80 2.42 18.18
N ARG A 26 -2.60 3.06 19.32
CA ARG A 26 -3.23 4.34 19.64
C ARG A 26 -2.80 5.46 18.68
N ILE A 27 -1.51 5.50 18.31
CA ILE A 27 -1.03 6.47 17.30
C ILE A 27 -1.70 6.19 15.96
N ILE A 28 -1.74 4.93 15.51
CA ILE A 28 -2.39 4.55 14.25
C ILE A 28 -3.87 4.97 14.24
N SER A 29 -4.58 4.80 15.35
CA SER A 29 -6.00 5.17 15.43
C SER A 29 -6.24 6.66 15.23
N MET A 30 -5.32 7.52 15.65
CA MET A 30 -5.37 8.96 15.37
C MET A 30 -5.12 9.26 13.88
N VAL A 31 -4.20 8.54 13.25
CA VAL A 31 -3.87 8.70 11.82
C VAL A 31 -5.05 8.33 10.93
N VAL A 32 -5.79 7.27 11.28
CA VAL A 32 -6.93 6.77 10.50
C VAL A 32 -8.01 7.83 10.28
N ILE A 33 -8.16 8.81 11.16
CA ILE A 33 -9.15 9.90 11.02
C ILE A 33 -8.88 10.76 9.78
N PHE A 34 -7.62 10.98 9.42
CA PHE A 34 -7.25 11.84 8.29
C PHE A 34 -7.41 11.17 6.93
N ILE A 35 -7.36 9.83 6.86
CA ILE A 35 -7.39 9.07 5.60
C ILE A 35 -8.72 9.25 4.84
N PRO A 36 -9.90 9.08 5.45
CA PRO A 36 -11.18 9.30 4.77
C PRO A 36 -11.37 10.73 4.28
N VAL A 37 -10.90 11.72 5.07
CA VAL A 37 -10.96 13.13 4.69
C VAL A 37 -10.14 13.37 3.43
N LEU A 38 -8.89 12.88 3.41
CA LEU A 38 -8.00 12.99 2.26
C LEU A 38 -8.58 12.29 1.03
N ALA A 39 -9.11 11.07 1.19
CA ALA A 39 -9.73 10.30 0.11
C ALA A 39 -10.94 11.03 -0.48
N THR A 40 -11.81 11.60 0.36
CA THR A 40 -12.97 12.37 -0.09
C THR A 40 -12.55 13.60 -0.90
N TRP A 41 -11.55 14.34 -0.43
CA TRP A 41 -11.02 15.50 -1.18
C TRP A 41 -10.42 15.09 -2.53
N ARG A 42 -9.68 13.98 -2.61
CA ARG A 42 -9.19 13.44 -3.88
C ARG A 42 -10.35 13.05 -4.80
N GLY A 43 -11.38 12.39 -4.25
CA GLY A 43 -12.58 12.00 -4.98
C GLY A 43 -13.30 13.18 -5.63
N ILE A 44 -13.37 14.34 -4.97
CA ILE A 44 -13.94 15.55 -5.55
C ILE A 44 -13.21 15.95 -6.84
N PHE A 45 -11.88 16.05 -6.82
CA PHE A 45 -11.10 16.41 -8.00
C PHE A 45 -11.17 15.36 -9.12
N GLN A 46 -11.17 14.07 -8.75
CA GLN A 46 -11.34 12.96 -9.69
C GLN A 46 -12.72 13.00 -10.37
N GLY A 47 -13.79 13.30 -9.62
CA GLY A 47 -15.13 13.48 -10.15
C GLY A 47 -15.22 14.61 -11.18
N TYR A 48 -14.46 15.69 -11.00
CA TYR A 48 -14.31 16.76 -12.01
C TYR A 48 -13.30 16.41 -13.12
N LYS A 49 -12.91 15.15 -13.28
CA LYS A 49 -11.91 14.65 -14.27
C LYS A 49 -10.57 15.40 -14.20
N SER A 50 -10.22 15.94 -13.04
CA SER A 50 -8.99 16.70 -12.80
C SER A 50 -8.00 15.89 -11.97
N MET A 51 -7.19 15.03 -12.61
CA MET A 51 -6.25 14.14 -11.94
C MET A 51 -4.99 14.84 -11.39
N GLY A 52 -4.63 16.02 -11.94
CA GLY A 52 -3.41 16.74 -11.55
C GLY A 52 -3.32 17.06 -10.06
N PRO A 53 -4.33 17.69 -9.43
CA PRO A 53 -4.31 17.96 -7.99
C PRO A 53 -4.18 16.70 -7.14
N THR A 54 -4.81 15.60 -7.54
CA THR A 54 -4.71 14.31 -6.85
C THR A 54 -3.28 13.79 -6.89
N ALA A 55 -2.65 13.74 -8.07
CA ALA A 55 -1.28 13.28 -8.22
C ALA A 55 -0.28 14.14 -7.43
N VAL A 56 -0.40 15.48 -7.49
CA VAL A 56 0.46 16.39 -6.70
C VAL A 56 0.25 16.17 -5.20
N SER A 57 -1.01 15.97 -4.75
CA SER A 57 -1.31 15.66 -3.35
C SER A 57 -0.64 14.36 -2.89
N GLU A 58 -0.63 13.31 -3.73
CA GLU A 58 0.03 12.04 -3.41
C GLU A 58 1.55 12.20 -3.27
N VAL A 59 2.17 12.91 -4.20
CA VAL A 59 3.61 13.18 -4.14
C VAL A 59 3.96 14.02 -2.90
N THR A 60 3.19 15.09 -2.62
CA THR A 60 3.42 15.96 -1.46
C THR A 60 3.24 15.18 -0.15
N GLU A 61 2.22 14.33 -0.06
CA GLU A 61 2.01 13.44 1.09
C GLU A 61 3.24 12.56 1.34
N GLN A 62 3.77 11.91 0.29
CA GLN A 62 4.92 11.01 0.44
C GLN A 62 6.19 11.76 0.82
N ILE A 63 6.46 12.93 0.19
CA ILE A 63 7.61 13.75 0.53
C ILE A 63 7.54 14.20 2.00
N ALA A 64 6.40 14.74 2.43
CA ALA A 64 6.21 15.18 3.81
C ALA A 64 6.38 14.02 4.80
N ARG A 65 5.85 12.85 4.49
CA ARG A 65 5.99 11.63 5.29
C ARG A 65 7.44 11.21 5.42
N ILE A 66 8.18 11.12 4.30
CA ILE A 66 9.58 10.69 4.29
C ILE A 66 10.45 11.68 5.07
N VAL A 67 10.30 12.98 4.81
CA VAL A 67 11.05 14.01 5.53
C VAL A 67 10.78 13.92 7.03
N PHE A 68 9.53 13.77 7.43
CA PHE A 68 9.18 13.69 8.84
C PHE A 68 9.70 12.41 9.50
N ILE A 69 9.68 11.26 8.81
CA ILE A 69 10.29 10.02 9.30
C ILE A 69 11.78 10.23 9.55
N LEU A 70 12.51 10.72 8.56
CA LEU A 70 13.96 10.85 8.64
C LEU A 70 14.37 11.87 9.72
N VAL A 71 13.80 13.06 9.67
CA VAL A 71 14.11 14.12 10.63
C VAL A 71 13.63 13.76 12.03
N GLY A 72 12.41 13.27 12.17
CA GLY A 72 11.83 12.91 13.46
C GLY A 72 12.56 11.76 14.14
N SER A 73 12.87 10.70 13.40
CA SER A 73 13.65 9.57 13.94
C SER A 73 15.07 9.97 14.32
N TYR A 74 15.74 10.79 13.47
CA TYR A 74 17.08 11.28 13.76
C TYR A 74 17.11 12.15 15.04
N LEU A 75 16.20 13.10 15.15
CA LEU A 75 16.09 13.96 16.34
C LEU A 75 15.81 13.14 17.58
N THR A 76 14.91 12.18 17.50
CA THR A 76 14.54 11.33 18.64
C THR A 76 15.72 10.51 19.15
N LEU A 77 16.45 9.86 18.25
CA LEU A 77 17.54 8.96 18.64
C LEU A 77 18.83 9.70 18.99
N ASN A 78 19.22 10.71 18.20
CA ASN A 78 20.54 11.34 18.32
C ASN A 78 20.54 12.64 19.13
N VAL A 79 19.44 13.39 19.16
CA VAL A 79 19.39 14.68 19.85
C VAL A 79 18.70 14.55 21.21
N PHE A 80 17.57 13.86 21.27
CA PHE A 80 16.80 13.71 22.52
C PHE A 80 17.15 12.45 23.31
N GLY A 81 18.04 11.58 22.80
CA GLY A 81 18.40 10.33 23.48
C GLY A 81 17.23 9.39 23.73
N GLY A 82 16.21 9.46 22.88
CA GLY A 82 14.98 8.67 22.99
C GLY A 82 15.19 7.20 22.63
N THR A 83 14.19 6.39 22.90
CA THR A 83 14.19 4.95 22.61
C THR A 83 13.79 4.65 21.16
N VAL A 84 14.16 3.47 20.67
CA VAL A 84 13.73 2.95 19.36
C VAL A 84 12.20 2.88 19.27
N LEU A 85 11.52 2.57 20.36
CA LEU A 85 10.05 2.60 20.43
C LEU A 85 9.48 3.99 20.12
N GLN A 86 10.06 5.04 20.72
CA GLN A 86 9.62 6.41 20.49
C GLN A 86 9.89 6.83 19.04
N ALA A 87 11.05 6.48 18.48
CA ALA A 87 11.35 6.73 17.07
C ALA A 87 10.37 6.02 16.13
N ASN A 88 10.00 4.77 16.44
CA ASN A 88 8.98 4.03 15.66
C ASN A 88 7.58 4.67 15.78
N GLY A 89 7.21 5.17 16.95
CA GLY A 89 5.97 5.92 17.14
C GLY A 89 5.92 7.20 16.31
N ILE A 90 7.03 7.95 16.26
CA ILE A 90 7.17 9.16 15.42
C ILE A 90 7.11 8.81 13.93
N ALA A 91 7.78 7.75 13.52
CA ALA A 91 7.71 7.25 12.15
C ALA A 91 6.28 6.83 11.76
N THR A 92 5.54 6.22 12.67
CA THR A 92 4.12 5.88 12.47
C THR A 92 3.25 7.14 12.37
N PHE A 93 3.49 8.14 13.21
CA PHE A 93 2.76 9.42 13.20
C PHE A 93 3.05 10.24 11.92
N ALA A 94 4.16 10.01 11.25
CA ALA A 94 4.48 10.65 9.97
C ALA A 94 3.39 10.47 8.91
N ALA A 95 2.61 9.40 8.98
CA ALA A 95 1.48 9.19 8.09
C ALA A 95 0.37 10.26 8.28
N ALA A 96 0.15 10.74 9.51
CA ALA A 96 -0.77 11.85 9.77
C ALA A 96 -0.24 13.17 9.18
N ILE A 97 1.07 13.44 9.36
CA ILE A 97 1.70 14.64 8.80
C ILE A 97 1.64 14.62 7.26
N GLY A 98 1.91 13.47 6.65
CA GLY A 98 1.75 13.29 5.21
C GLY A 98 0.32 13.55 4.76
N ALA A 99 -0.68 12.97 5.43
CA ALA A 99 -2.09 13.17 5.10
C ALA A 99 -2.50 14.65 5.22
N ILE A 100 -2.05 15.35 6.27
CA ILE A 100 -2.30 16.79 6.45
C ILE A 100 -1.67 17.59 5.29
N ALA A 101 -0.44 17.29 4.90
CA ALA A 101 0.23 17.94 3.77
C ALA A 101 -0.53 17.70 2.45
N GLY A 102 -1.04 16.48 2.24
CA GLY A 102 -1.89 16.13 1.11
C GLY A 102 -3.20 16.94 1.09
N ILE A 103 -3.89 17.06 2.25
CA ILE A 103 -5.11 17.85 2.39
C ILE A 103 -4.84 19.33 2.12
N LEU A 104 -3.76 19.90 2.66
CA LEU A 104 -3.39 21.29 2.42
C LEU A 104 -3.11 21.56 0.94
N THR A 105 -2.46 20.62 0.25
CA THR A 105 -2.23 20.69 -1.19
C THR A 105 -3.55 20.73 -1.96
N LEU A 106 -4.50 19.85 -1.64
CA LEU A 106 -5.82 19.83 -2.28
C LEU A 106 -6.61 21.10 -1.97
N TRP A 107 -6.55 21.60 -0.73
CA TRP A 107 -7.18 22.85 -0.34
C TRP A 107 -6.63 24.05 -1.11
N TYR A 108 -5.29 24.13 -1.30
CA TYR A 108 -4.69 25.14 -2.16
C TYR A 108 -5.25 25.10 -3.59
N TYR A 109 -5.33 23.89 -4.19
CA TYR A 109 -5.91 23.74 -5.52
C TYR A 109 -7.41 24.08 -5.56
N TRP A 110 -8.13 23.78 -4.50
CA TRP A 110 -9.55 24.17 -4.37
C TRP A 110 -9.73 25.68 -4.40
N ILE A 111 -8.98 26.42 -3.59
CA ILE A 111 -9.03 27.88 -3.57
C ILE A 111 -8.69 28.45 -4.95
N LYS A 112 -7.64 27.95 -5.59
CA LYS A 112 -7.20 28.41 -6.91
C LYS A 112 -8.24 28.15 -8.01
N ARG A 113 -8.95 27.03 -7.94
CA ARG A 113 -9.88 26.58 -8.98
C ARG A 113 -11.35 26.83 -8.66
N ARG A 114 -11.71 27.31 -7.48
CA ARG A 114 -13.11 27.48 -7.04
C ARG A 114 -13.95 28.32 -8.00
N LYS A 115 -13.36 29.34 -8.64
CA LYS A 115 -14.04 30.17 -9.62
C LYS A 115 -14.46 29.39 -10.87
N ASN A 116 -13.59 28.50 -11.35
CA ASN A 116 -13.87 27.67 -12.52
C ASN A 116 -14.89 26.57 -12.18
N ILE A 117 -14.75 25.96 -11.00
CA ILE A 117 -15.70 24.96 -10.50
C ILE A 117 -17.09 25.60 -10.36
N LYS A 118 -17.17 26.81 -9.79
CA LYS A 118 -18.43 27.54 -9.66
C LYS A 118 -19.06 27.81 -11.04
N LYS A 119 -18.28 28.26 -12.03
CA LYS A 119 -18.78 28.45 -13.41
C LYS A 119 -19.34 27.16 -14.00
N MET A 120 -18.70 26.01 -13.75
CA MET A 120 -19.19 24.69 -14.21
C MET A 120 -20.51 24.32 -13.53
N VAL A 121 -20.64 24.58 -12.23
CA VAL A 121 -21.89 24.35 -11.49
C VAL A 121 -22.99 25.29 -11.96
N ASP A 122 -22.69 26.58 -12.18
CA ASP A 122 -23.64 27.58 -12.63
C ASP A 122 -24.08 27.33 -14.09
N SER A 123 -23.28 26.64 -14.90
CA SER A 123 -23.61 26.24 -16.29
C SER A 123 -24.34 24.89 -16.36
N ASP A 124 -24.59 24.23 -15.24
CA ASP A 124 -25.34 22.98 -15.22
C ASP A 124 -26.83 23.22 -15.50
N THR A 125 -27.28 22.75 -16.65
CA THR A 125 -28.67 22.82 -17.10
C THR A 125 -29.48 21.58 -16.77
N ALA A 126 -28.84 20.54 -16.23
CA ALA A 126 -29.47 19.22 -16.08
C ALA A 126 -30.52 19.16 -14.95
N ASN A 127 -30.53 20.13 -14.02
CA ASN A 127 -31.52 20.31 -12.92
C ASN A 127 -31.96 18.98 -12.27
N LEU A 128 -30.99 18.05 -12.11
CA LEU A 128 -31.24 16.73 -11.56
C LEU A 128 -31.50 16.81 -10.05
N ASN A 129 -32.77 16.73 -9.68
CA ASN A 129 -33.18 16.71 -8.27
C ASN A 129 -32.96 15.30 -7.68
N VAL A 130 -31.71 14.95 -7.41
CA VAL A 130 -31.34 13.64 -6.84
C VAL A 130 -31.39 13.72 -5.33
N SER A 131 -32.25 12.89 -4.71
CA SER A 131 -32.32 12.78 -3.25
C SER A 131 -30.98 12.27 -2.68
N TYR A 132 -30.48 12.94 -1.63
CA TYR A 132 -29.26 12.51 -0.92
C TYR A 132 -29.32 11.04 -0.49
N GLY A 133 -30.48 10.56 -0.03
CA GLY A 133 -30.65 9.15 0.35
C GLY A 133 -30.43 8.16 -0.81
N LYS A 134 -30.86 8.53 -2.03
CA LYS A 134 -30.59 7.72 -3.22
C LYS A 134 -29.11 7.71 -3.57
N MET A 135 -28.43 8.85 -3.47
CA MET A 135 -26.98 8.96 -3.71
C MET A 135 -26.19 8.11 -2.72
N TYR A 136 -26.50 8.19 -1.42
CA TYR A 136 -25.82 7.37 -0.40
C TYR A 136 -26.04 5.88 -0.62
N LYS A 137 -27.27 5.47 -0.94
CA LYS A 137 -27.58 4.07 -1.24
C LYS A 137 -26.77 3.55 -2.43
N GLU A 138 -26.64 4.35 -3.47
CA GLU A 138 -25.87 4.01 -4.67
C GLU A 138 -24.38 3.92 -4.36
N ILE A 139 -23.80 4.89 -3.64
CA ILE A 139 -22.41 4.86 -3.20
C ILE A 139 -22.12 3.60 -2.39
N ILE A 140 -22.97 3.27 -1.42
CA ILE A 140 -22.79 2.05 -0.59
C ILE A 140 -22.87 0.80 -1.45
N ALA A 141 -23.84 0.72 -2.36
CA ALA A 141 -24.01 -0.44 -3.22
C ALA A 141 -22.78 -0.70 -4.12
N TYR A 142 -22.18 0.36 -4.67
CA TYR A 142 -20.93 0.25 -5.44
C TYR A 142 -19.69 0.01 -4.57
N SER A 143 -19.67 0.52 -3.34
CA SER A 143 -18.51 0.37 -2.46
C SER A 143 -18.33 -1.05 -1.93
N ILE A 144 -19.42 -1.80 -1.73
CA ILE A 144 -19.34 -3.16 -1.15
C ILE A 144 -18.45 -4.11 -1.98
N PRO A 145 -18.64 -4.27 -3.31
CA PRO A 145 -17.75 -5.11 -4.11
C PRO A 145 -16.30 -4.67 -4.05
N PHE A 146 -16.02 -3.36 -4.10
CA PHE A 146 -14.66 -2.82 -4.00
C PHE A 146 -14.02 -3.12 -2.65
N VAL A 147 -14.77 -3.01 -1.55
CA VAL A 147 -14.27 -3.33 -0.21
C VAL A 147 -13.92 -4.82 -0.12
N ILE A 148 -14.77 -5.72 -0.64
CA ILE A 148 -14.51 -7.16 -0.62
C ILE A 148 -13.22 -7.48 -1.39
N VAL A 149 -13.03 -6.91 -2.58
CA VAL A 149 -11.82 -7.12 -3.38
C VAL A 149 -10.59 -6.52 -2.68
N SER A 150 -10.72 -5.34 -2.09
CA SER A 150 -9.60 -4.66 -1.40
C SER A 150 -9.18 -5.35 -0.11
N LEU A 151 -10.11 -6.04 0.58
CA LEU A 151 -9.81 -6.79 1.79
C LEU A 151 -9.01 -8.09 1.52
N ASN A 152 -8.96 -8.55 0.29
CA ASN A 152 -8.27 -9.79 -0.07
C ASN A 152 -6.80 -9.80 0.43
N PHE A 153 -6.01 -8.79 0.09
CA PHE A 153 -4.61 -8.68 0.48
C PHE A 153 -4.39 -8.57 2.00
N PRO A 154 -5.09 -7.69 2.73
CA PRO A 154 -5.02 -7.64 4.19
C PRO A 154 -5.43 -8.94 4.88
N LEU A 155 -6.44 -9.64 4.35
CA LEU A 155 -6.89 -10.91 4.92
C LEU A 155 -5.85 -12.03 4.73
N PHE A 156 -5.21 -12.12 3.56
CA PHE A 156 -4.09 -13.05 3.35
C PHE A 156 -2.93 -12.78 4.32
N ASN A 157 -2.51 -11.52 4.45
CA ASN A 157 -1.46 -11.15 5.40
C ASN A 157 -1.85 -11.51 6.85
N LEU A 158 -3.12 -11.36 7.20
CA LEU A 158 -3.62 -11.73 8.52
C LEU A 158 -3.60 -13.24 8.74
N VAL A 159 -4.00 -14.03 7.74
CA VAL A 159 -3.90 -15.49 7.78
C VAL A 159 -2.44 -15.92 7.92
N ASP A 160 -1.54 -15.35 7.10
CA ASP A 160 -0.12 -15.64 7.16
C ASP A 160 0.47 -15.33 8.55
N GLN A 161 0.10 -14.20 9.15
CA GLN A 161 0.55 -13.81 10.48
C GLN A 161 0.11 -14.81 11.56
N PHE A 162 -1.08 -15.40 11.45
CA PHE A 162 -1.56 -16.37 12.43
C PHE A 162 -1.09 -17.80 12.20
N THR A 163 -0.79 -18.17 10.96
CA THR A 163 -0.42 -19.54 10.60
C THR A 163 1.09 -19.77 10.52
N HIS A 164 1.86 -18.69 10.30
CA HIS A 164 3.30 -18.73 10.05
C HIS A 164 4.08 -19.49 11.12
N ASN A 165 3.91 -19.13 12.40
CA ASN A 165 4.64 -19.76 13.49
C ASN A 165 4.28 -21.24 13.63
N GLY A 166 3.00 -21.59 13.42
CA GLY A 166 2.55 -22.99 13.42
C GLY A 166 3.21 -23.80 12.31
N ALA A 167 3.26 -23.27 11.11
CA ALA A 167 3.89 -23.90 9.95
C ALA A 167 5.40 -24.09 10.15
N LEU A 168 6.11 -23.09 10.67
CA LEU A 168 7.54 -23.18 10.92
C LEU A 168 7.89 -24.16 12.08
N ASN A 169 7.03 -24.28 13.09
CA ASN A 169 7.16 -25.26 14.14
C ASN A 169 7.10 -26.70 13.58
N LEU A 170 6.23 -26.96 12.62
CA LEU A 170 6.12 -28.29 11.98
C LEU A 170 7.40 -28.68 11.21
N VAL A 171 8.14 -27.69 10.72
CA VAL A 171 9.41 -27.89 10.01
C VAL A 171 10.61 -27.87 10.96
N GLY A 172 10.39 -27.64 12.27
CA GLY A 172 11.43 -27.65 13.27
C GLY A 172 12.25 -26.36 13.37
N VAL A 173 11.74 -25.24 12.85
CA VAL A 173 12.41 -23.93 12.98
C VAL A 173 12.28 -23.42 14.41
N LYS A 174 13.42 -23.04 15.01
CA LYS A 174 13.47 -22.54 16.39
C LYS A 174 12.64 -21.25 16.53
N PRO A 175 11.92 -21.06 17.64
CA PRO A 175 11.05 -19.89 17.85
C PRO A 175 11.74 -18.55 17.62
N GLY A 176 13.00 -18.39 18.00
CA GLY A 176 13.76 -17.15 17.78
C GLY A 176 14.08 -16.81 16.32
N LEU A 177 13.95 -17.76 15.40
CA LEU A 177 14.16 -17.56 13.96
C LEU A 177 12.85 -17.34 13.20
N GLN A 178 11.72 -17.69 13.79
CA GLN A 178 10.42 -17.60 13.11
C GLN A 178 10.05 -16.15 12.74
N ASP A 179 10.27 -15.22 13.67
CA ASP A 179 10.01 -13.79 13.43
C ASP A 179 10.97 -13.22 12.37
N ILE A 180 12.22 -13.71 12.34
CA ILE A 180 13.21 -13.30 11.34
C ILE A 180 12.77 -13.75 9.95
N PHE A 181 12.38 -15.01 9.78
CA PHE A 181 11.87 -15.50 8.49
C PHE A 181 10.58 -14.84 8.06
N PHE A 182 9.68 -14.55 9.01
CA PHE A 182 8.45 -13.79 8.70
C PHE A 182 8.76 -12.39 8.20
N ASN A 183 9.69 -11.68 8.86
CA ASN A 183 10.12 -10.35 8.44
C ASN A 183 10.84 -10.38 7.09
N MET A 184 11.69 -11.37 6.83
CA MET A 184 12.34 -11.55 5.54
C MET A 184 11.33 -11.72 4.40
N LEU A 185 10.26 -12.50 4.60
CA LEU A 185 9.24 -12.70 3.59
C LEU A 185 8.38 -11.45 3.41
N ASN A 186 7.74 -10.99 4.48
CA ASN A 186 6.70 -9.96 4.41
C ASN A 186 7.24 -8.53 4.31
N MET A 187 8.41 -8.26 4.90
CA MET A 187 8.99 -6.93 4.87
C MET A 187 10.06 -6.80 3.79
N SER A 188 11.09 -7.66 3.81
CA SER A 188 12.24 -7.48 2.91
C SER A 188 11.94 -7.95 1.50
N THR A 189 11.59 -9.22 1.33
CA THR A 189 11.37 -9.84 0.00
C THR A 189 10.16 -9.23 -0.71
N ASN A 190 9.03 -9.09 0.00
CA ASN A 190 7.82 -8.52 -0.57
C ASN A 190 8.03 -7.07 -1.06
N LYS A 191 8.81 -6.25 -0.35
CA LYS A 191 9.11 -4.88 -0.77
C LYS A 191 9.86 -4.82 -2.11
N ILE A 192 10.82 -5.70 -2.35
CA ILE A 192 11.55 -5.77 -3.63
C ILE A 192 10.58 -6.20 -4.74
N VAL A 193 9.76 -7.22 -4.49
CA VAL A 193 8.77 -7.74 -5.46
C VAL A 193 7.67 -6.71 -5.76
N MET A 194 7.34 -5.83 -4.81
CA MET A 194 6.37 -4.75 -5.04
C MET A 194 6.87 -3.67 -6.01
N ILE A 195 8.16 -3.58 -6.33
CA ILE A 195 8.67 -2.56 -7.27
C ILE A 195 8.04 -2.74 -8.67
N PRO A 196 8.16 -3.89 -9.35
CA PRO A 196 7.49 -4.08 -10.63
C PRO A 196 5.97 -4.12 -10.54
N THR A 197 5.41 -4.59 -9.42
CA THR A 197 3.94 -4.64 -9.24
C THR A 197 3.32 -3.26 -9.09
N SER A 198 4.00 -2.30 -8.48
CA SER A 198 3.52 -0.91 -8.35
C SER A 198 3.37 -0.23 -9.70
N LEU A 199 4.27 -0.51 -10.65
CA LEU A 199 4.15 -0.02 -12.03
C LEU A 199 2.90 -0.60 -12.71
N SER A 200 2.63 -1.88 -12.48
CA SER A 200 1.44 -2.57 -13.00
C SER A 200 0.14 -1.99 -12.45
N ALA A 201 0.11 -1.67 -11.15
CA ALA A 201 -1.05 -1.05 -10.51
C ALA A 201 -1.33 0.35 -11.08
N GLY A 202 -0.28 1.17 -11.30
CA GLY A 202 -0.43 2.49 -11.93
C GLY A 202 -0.96 2.39 -13.36
N PHE A 203 -0.51 1.40 -14.12
CA PHE A 203 -1.01 1.13 -15.46
C PHE A 203 -2.48 0.69 -15.45
N ALA A 204 -2.86 -0.20 -14.53
CA ALA A 204 -4.24 -0.67 -14.36
C ALA A 204 -5.22 0.49 -14.14
N VAL A 205 -4.89 1.40 -13.21
CA VAL A 205 -5.74 2.59 -12.92
C VAL A 205 -5.93 3.47 -14.16
N SER A 206 -4.92 3.60 -15.01
CA SER A 206 -5.00 4.41 -16.23
C SER A 206 -5.93 3.81 -17.28
N LEU A 207 -6.17 2.49 -17.26
CA LEU A 207 -7.01 1.77 -18.22
C LEU A 207 -8.50 1.86 -17.91
N ILE A 208 -8.88 2.02 -16.64
CA ILE A 208 -10.27 2.01 -16.19
C ILE A 208 -11.16 2.95 -17.04
N PRO A 209 -10.82 4.24 -17.27
CA PRO A 209 -11.68 5.14 -18.02
C PRO A 209 -11.89 4.72 -19.47
N PHE A 210 -10.88 4.10 -20.10
CA PHE A 210 -10.96 3.66 -21.49
C PHE A 210 -11.83 2.42 -21.64
N ILE A 211 -11.69 1.46 -20.74
CA ILE A 211 -12.48 0.22 -20.73
C ILE A 211 -13.94 0.53 -20.42
N THR A 212 -14.20 1.36 -19.40
CA THR A 212 -15.56 1.77 -19.02
C THR A 212 -16.26 2.47 -20.19
N LYS A 213 -15.59 3.40 -20.86
CA LYS A 213 -16.15 4.11 -22.01
C LYS A 213 -16.54 3.15 -23.14
N THR A 214 -15.64 2.22 -23.52
CA THR A 214 -15.94 1.26 -24.61
C THR A 214 -17.04 0.26 -24.23
N TYR A 215 -17.14 -0.07 -22.94
CA TYR A 215 -18.23 -0.89 -22.40
C TYR A 215 -19.59 -0.16 -22.49
N GLU A 216 -19.66 1.08 -22.02
CA GLU A 216 -20.88 1.92 -22.07
C GLU A 216 -21.36 2.18 -23.50
N GLU A 217 -20.42 2.30 -24.45
CA GLU A 217 -20.72 2.48 -25.87
C GLU A 217 -21.10 1.17 -26.59
N GLY A 218 -21.10 0.01 -25.88
CA GLY A 218 -21.44 -1.30 -26.44
C GLY A 218 -20.38 -1.87 -27.40
N ARG A 219 -19.18 -1.30 -27.44
CA ARG A 219 -18.08 -1.70 -28.32
C ARG A 219 -17.25 -2.83 -27.71
N TYR A 220 -17.89 -3.97 -27.44
CA TYR A 220 -17.27 -5.10 -26.72
C TYR A 220 -16.02 -5.67 -27.42
N ALA A 221 -16.00 -5.72 -28.75
CA ALA A 221 -14.83 -6.21 -29.49
C ALA A 221 -13.59 -5.33 -29.25
N GLU A 222 -13.79 -4.01 -29.20
CA GLU A 222 -12.71 -3.05 -28.92
C GLU A 222 -12.28 -3.14 -27.45
N MET A 223 -13.22 -3.27 -26.54
CA MET A 223 -12.96 -3.49 -25.13
C MET A 223 -12.08 -4.74 -24.91
N HIS A 224 -12.45 -5.89 -25.48
CA HIS A 224 -11.64 -7.11 -25.38
C HIS A 224 -10.23 -6.94 -25.97
N ARG A 225 -10.12 -6.20 -27.08
CA ARG A 225 -8.81 -5.89 -27.65
C ARG A 225 -7.95 -5.04 -26.72
N GLN A 226 -8.55 -4.02 -26.08
CA GLN A 226 -7.87 -3.18 -25.09
C GLN A 226 -7.40 -3.99 -23.88
N ILE A 227 -8.25 -4.85 -23.34
CA ILE A 227 -7.92 -5.76 -22.22
C ILE A 227 -6.74 -6.67 -22.60
N ARG A 228 -6.83 -7.33 -23.76
CA ARG A 228 -5.75 -8.22 -24.24
C ARG A 228 -4.43 -7.49 -24.43
N THR A 229 -4.46 -6.30 -25.03
CA THR A 229 -3.26 -5.49 -25.25
C THR A 229 -2.66 -5.05 -23.90
N SER A 230 -3.49 -4.68 -22.97
CA SER A 230 -3.07 -4.24 -21.63
C SER A 230 -2.39 -5.35 -20.84
N ILE A 231 -2.98 -6.54 -20.85
CA ILE A 231 -2.36 -7.73 -20.23
C ILE A 231 -1.04 -8.04 -20.94
N GLY A 232 -0.98 -7.95 -22.28
CA GLY A 232 0.24 -8.17 -23.04
C GLY A 232 1.38 -7.21 -22.68
N VAL A 233 1.09 -5.91 -22.59
CA VAL A 233 2.06 -4.88 -22.18
C VAL A 233 2.54 -5.11 -20.75
N LEU A 234 1.62 -5.43 -19.86
CA LEU A 234 1.93 -5.71 -18.47
C LEU A 234 2.86 -6.93 -18.34
N MET A 235 2.54 -8.02 -19.03
CA MET A 235 3.38 -9.22 -19.04
C MET A 235 4.74 -8.96 -19.63
N PHE A 236 4.82 -8.17 -20.69
CA PHE A 236 6.09 -7.78 -21.32
C PHE A 236 7.03 -7.05 -20.36
N ILE A 237 6.49 -6.31 -19.38
CA ILE A 237 7.28 -5.61 -18.36
C ILE A 237 7.54 -6.51 -17.15
N THR A 238 6.49 -7.17 -16.63
CA THR A 238 6.57 -7.87 -15.36
C THR A 238 7.33 -9.18 -15.43
N VAL A 239 7.21 -9.92 -16.54
CA VAL A 239 7.92 -11.21 -16.69
C VAL A 239 9.44 -11.02 -16.73
N PRO A 240 10.01 -10.14 -17.57
CA PRO A 240 11.45 -9.88 -17.53
C PRO A 240 11.92 -9.30 -16.20
N ALA A 241 11.11 -8.42 -15.57
CA ALA A 241 11.46 -7.86 -14.27
C ALA A 241 11.52 -8.96 -13.19
N SER A 242 10.54 -9.87 -13.17
CA SER A 242 10.52 -11.02 -12.26
C SER A 242 11.74 -11.94 -12.46
N ILE A 243 12.04 -12.28 -13.72
CA ILE A 243 13.24 -13.09 -14.05
C ILE A 243 14.52 -12.34 -13.65
N GLY A 244 14.57 -11.02 -13.89
CA GLY A 244 15.70 -10.18 -13.46
C GLY A 244 15.90 -10.17 -11.94
N ILE A 245 14.81 -10.07 -11.17
CA ILE A 245 14.85 -10.19 -9.70
C ILE A 245 15.34 -11.58 -9.28
N MET A 246 14.89 -12.65 -9.93
CA MET A 246 15.39 -14.00 -9.68
C MET A 246 16.90 -14.11 -9.97
N ALA A 247 17.34 -13.67 -11.15
CA ALA A 247 18.74 -13.75 -11.55
C ALA A 247 19.67 -12.89 -10.66
N LEU A 248 19.17 -11.77 -10.18
CA LEU A 248 19.91 -10.81 -9.35
C LEU A 248 19.50 -10.88 -7.87
N ALA A 249 18.88 -11.96 -7.40
CA ALA A 249 18.31 -12.04 -6.07
C ALA A 249 19.33 -11.76 -4.97
N GLN A 250 20.53 -12.34 -5.09
CA GLN A 250 21.60 -12.14 -4.09
C GLN A 250 22.13 -10.70 -4.10
N PRO A 251 22.59 -10.10 -5.21
CA PRO A 251 23.05 -8.72 -5.20
C PRO A 251 21.96 -7.72 -4.84
N LEU A 252 20.71 -7.92 -5.26
CA LEU A 252 19.60 -7.05 -4.87
C LEU A 252 19.36 -7.12 -3.37
N PHE A 253 19.26 -8.32 -2.81
CA PHE A 253 19.01 -8.45 -1.36
C PHE A 253 20.17 -7.87 -0.56
N THR A 254 21.43 -8.09 -0.99
CA THR A 254 22.62 -7.50 -0.36
C THR A 254 22.62 -5.98 -0.39
N VAL A 255 22.26 -5.36 -1.51
CA VAL A 255 22.25 -3.90 -1.64
C VAL A 255 21.19 -3.27 -0.71
N PHE A 256 20.02 -3.90 -0.59
CA PHE A 256 18.95 -3.35 0.24
C PHE A 256 19.04 -3.71 1.72
N TYR A 257 19.54 -4.91 2.05
CA TYR A 257 19.45 -5.49 3.39
C TYR A 257 20.75 -6.16 3.89
N GLY A 258 21.85 -6.02 3.15
CA GLY A 258 23.11 -6.71 3.41
C GLY A 258 23.89 -6.27 4.65
N PHE A 259 23.32 -5.35 5.44
CA PHE A 259 23.93 -4.88 6.71
C PHE A 259 23.38 -5.59 7.94
N ASP A 260 22.44 -6.53 7.76
CA ASP A 260 21.87 -7.27 8.88
C ASP A 260 22.90 -8.26 9.45
N PRO A 261 23.08 -8.29 10.77
CA PRO A 261 24.04 -9.20 11.40
C PRO A 261 23.59 -10.67 11.31
N VAL A 262 24.56 -11.57 11.25
CA VAL A 262 24.30 -13.02 11.34
C VAL A 262 23.66 -13.36 12.69
N VAL A 263 22.47 -13.97 12.65
CA VAL A 263 21.70 -14.31 13.85
C VAL A 263 21.55 -15.83 13.96
N HIS A 264 21.98 -16.39 15.10
CA HIS A 264 21.87 -17.83 15.38
C HIS A 264 22.49 -18.76 14.31
N GLY A 265 23.53 -18.28 13.61
CA GLY A 265 24.20 -19.06 12.55
C GLY A 265 23.50 -18.99 11.18
N HIS A 266 22.41 -18.22 11.06
CA HIS A 266 21.76 -17.90 9.80
C HIS A 266 22.27 -16.55 9.29
N ASP A 267 22.69 -16.51 8.04
CA ASP A 267 23.01 -15.28 7.33
C ASP A 267 21.74 -14.72 6.69
N PRO A 268 21.17 -13.62 7.22
CA PRO A 268 19.93 -13.05 6.69
C PRO A 268 20.03 -12.71 5.20
N ASN A 269 21.22 -12.35 4.75
CA ASN A 269 21.47 -12.00 3.35
C ASN A 269 21.37 -13.24 2.44
N PHE A 270 21.96 -14.36 2.84
CA PHE A 270 21.90 -15.59 2.07
C PHE A 270 20.50 -16.20 2.09
N ASP A 271 19.88 -16.33 3.26
CA ASP A 271 18.54 -16.90 3.40
C ASP A 271 17.48 -16.01 2.73
N GLY A 272 17.59 -14.68 2.89
CA GLY A 272 16.69 -13.72 2.27
C GLY A 272 16.82 -13.67 0.76
N SER A 273 18.02 -13.82 0.22
CA SER A 273 18.23 -13.88 -1.24
C SER A 273 17.63 -15.13 -1.87
N ARG A 274 17.73 -16.28 -1.20
CA ARG A 274 17.06 -17.52 -1.64
C ARG A 274 15.55 -17.37 -1.59
N LEU A 275 15.03 -16.77 -0.55
CA LEU A 275 13.60 -16.48 -0.42
C LEU A 275 13.12 -15.56 -1.55
N LEU A 276 13.88 -14.50 -1.83
CA LEU A 276 13.60 -13.57 -2.94
C LEU A 276 13.58 -14.28 -4.30
N PHE A 277 14.52 -15.20 -4.54
CA PHE A 277 14.57 -15.99 -5.77
C PHE A 277 13.27 -16.77 -5.99
N TYR A 278 12.80 -17.50 -4.97
CA TYR A 278 11.58 -18.31 -5.09
C TYR A 278 10.30 -17.45 -5.07
N TYR A 279 10.33 -16.30 -4.43
CA TYR A 279 9.15 -15.42 -4.31
C TYR A 279 8.99 -14.47 -5.50
N ALA A 280 10.02 -14.17 -6.26
CA ALA A 280 9.98 -13.22 -7.37
C ALA A 280 8.87 -13.51 -8.42
N PRO A 281 8.54 -14.78 -8.79
CA PRO A 281 7.44 -15.06 -9.71
C PRO A 281 6.05 -14.58 -9.22
N VAL A 282 5.89 -14.36 -7.92
CA VAL A 282 4.64 -13.83 -7.34
C VAL A 282 4.35 -12.42 -7.86
N ALA A 283 5.38 -11.66 -8.28
CA ALA A 283 5.21 -10.36 -8.93
C ALA A 283 4.27 -10.43 -10.15
N ILE A 284 4.36 -11.50 -10.93
CA ILE A 284 3.54 -11.72 -12.13
C ILE A 284 2.08 -11.92 -11.72
N LEU A 285 1.85 -12.74 -10.69
CA LEU A 285 0.50 -13.05 -10.19
C LEU A 285 -0.16 -11.81 -9.56
N ILE A 286 0.56 -11.05 -8.76
CA ILE A 286 0.07 -9.79 -8.15
C ILE A 286 -0.26 -8.77 -9.24
N SER A 287 0.59 -8.65 -10.27
CA SER A 287 0.37 -7.73 -11.38
C SER A 287 -0.87 -8.10 -12.19
N LEU A 288 -1.07 -9.38 -12.48
CA LEU A 288 -2.29 -9.87 -13.12
C LEU A 288 -3.53 -9.61 -12.28
N LEU A 289 -3.44 -9.90 -10.97
CA LEU A 289 -4.53 -9.64 -10.03
C LEU A 289 -4.90 -8.14 -10.00
N SER A 290 -3.92 -7.25 -9.98
CA SER A 290 -4.15 -5.80 -9.95
C SER A 290 -4.90 -5.31 -11.19
N VAL A 291 -4.55 -5.83 -12.38
CA VAL A 291 -5.24 -5.45 -13.63
C VAL A 291 -6.62 -6.07 -13.71
N THR A 292 -6.77 -7.36 -13.38
CA THR A 292 -8.08 -8.02 -13.43
C THR A 292 -9.05 -7.47 -12.39
N ALA A 293 -8.58 -7.06 -11.22
CA ALA A 293 -9.42 -6.44 -10.19
C ALA A 293 -9.87 -5.01 -10.56
N SER A 294 -9.17 -4.34 -11.50
CA SER A 294 -9.53 -3.00 -11.98
C SER A 294 -10.49 -3.01 -13.16
N MET A 295 -10.75 -4.17 -13.75
CA MET A 295 -11.65 -4.37 -14.89
C MET A 295 -13.05 -4.75 -14.44
#